data_2f6067e6a44c879046999ef858343171
#
_entry.id   2f6067e6a44c879046999ef858343171
#
_cell.length_a   1.000
_cell.length_b   1.000
_cell.length_c   1.000
_cell.angle_alpha   90.00
_cell.angle_beta   90.00
_cell.angle_gamma   90.00
#
_symmetry.space_group_name_H-M   'P 1'
#
loop_
_entity.id
_entity.type
_entity.pdbx_description
1 polymer ?
#
loop_
_entity_poly.entity_id
_entity_poly.type
_entity_poly.pdbx_seq_one_letter_code
_entity_poly.pdbx_strand_id
1 'polypeptide(L)'
;TLILHPVGLVEADAFVVHHNTARGPAKGGLRIWPTVTLEHTRELAELMTYKNALVGVPFGGGKSGIRLDPSRFPGANKAAIIKEYVHMISGELHSGAYVPAPDLGSTPSDMAVIYGETHIPESVTGKPPRVGGLPGRREATGYGVAHVAALACEELLGRPLSQATVAVQGFGNVGEWACRFL
;
A
#
# COMPACT_ATOMS: atom_id res chain seq x y z
N THR A 1 -9.57 18.71 4.90
CA THR A 1 -10.37 18.00 5.92
C THR A 1 -9.79 18.23 7.30
N LEU A 2 -10.64 18.58 8.26
CA LEU A 2 -10.28 18.80 9.65
C LEU A 2 -10.38 17.48 10.41
N ILE A 3 -9.27 17.05 11.00
CA ILE A 3 -9.22 15.85 11.83
C ILE A 3 -9.10 16.30 13.29
N LEU A 4 -10.11 15.98 14.11
CA LEU A 4 -10.06 16.18 15.56
C LEU A 4 -9.10 15.14 16.15
N HIS A 5 -8.02 15.63 16.73
CA HIS A 5 -7.00 14.80 17.39
C HIS A 5 -7.05 15.08 18.91
N PRO A 6 -6.75 14.11 19.78
CA PRO A 6 -6.68 14.32 21.23
C PRO A 6 -5.76 15.46 21.68
N VAL A 7 -4.81 15.88 20.84
CA VAL A 7 -3.90 17.02 21.08
C VAL A 7 -4.23 18.26 20.26
N GLY A 8 -5.37 18.31 19.55
CA GLY A 8 -5.81 19.49 18.81
C GLY A 8 -6.30 19.18 17.39
N LEU A 9 -6.59 20.22 16.64
CA LEU A 9 -7.09 20.14 15.28
C LEU A 9 -5.94 19.89 14.31
N VAL A 10 -6.05 18.81 13.52
CA VAL A 10 -5.09 18.51 12.43
C VAL A 10 -5.81 18.71 11.11
N GLU A 11 -5.27 19.56 10.25
CA GLU A 11 -5.74 19.73 8.88
C GLU A 11 -4.88 18.89 7.93
N ALA A 12 -5.53 18.04 7.14
CA ALA A 12 -4.87 17.23 6.13
C ALA A 12 -5.76 17.02 4.92
N ASP A 13 -5.17 17.02 3.73
CA ASP A 13 -5.87 16.61 2.51
C ASP A 13 -5.78 15.10 2.34
N ALA A 14 -6.92 14.49 2.05
CA ALA A 14 -7.00 13.08 1.68
C ALA A 14 -7.59 12.93 0.27
N PHE A 15 -7.03 12.01 -0.49
CA PHE A 15 -7.42 11.72 -1.87
C PHE A 15 -7.74 10.23 -1.99
N VAL A 16 -8.84 9.90 -2.68
CA VAL A 16 -9.17 8.54 -3.10
C VAL A 16 -9.44 8.58 -4.60
N VAL A 17 -8.77 7.73 -5.35
CA VAL A 17 -8.88 7.67 -6.80
C VAL A 17 -9.21 6.25 -7.23
N HIS A 18 -10.30 6.10 -7.96
CA HIS A 18 -10.65 4.91 -8.71
C HIS A 18 -10.29 5.16 -10.18
N HIS A 19 -9.21 4.56 -10.68
CA HIS A 19 -8.78 4.75 -12.06
C HIS A 19 -9.60 3.87 -13.02
N ASN A 20 -9.73 2.59 -12.69
CA ASN A 20 -10.48 1.64 -13.52
C ASN A 20 -11.03 0.51 -12.67
N THR A 21 -12.32 0.19 -12.86
CA THR A 21 -13.02 -0.86 -12.10
C THR A 21 -13.58 -1.97 -12.99
N ALA A 22 -13.21 -2.01 -14.29
CA ALA A 22 -13.71 -3.01 -15.22
C ALA A 22 -13.34 -4.47 -14.84
N ARG A 23 -12.26 -4.65 -14.09
CA ARG A 23 -11.80 -5.97 -13.61
C ARG A 23 -12.24 -6.31 -12.18
N GLY A 24 -12.91 -5.40 -11.49
CA GLY A 24 -13.34 -5.55 -10.11
C GLY A 24 -13.08 -4.30 -9.26
N PRO A 25 -13.19 -4.39 -7.94
CA PRO A 25 -12.98 -3.27 -7.02
C PRO A 25 -11.68 -2.51 -7.28
N ALA A 26 -11.71 -1.19 -7.10
CA ALA A 26 -10.50 -0.39 -7.16
C ALA A 26 -9.55 -0.80 -6.03
N LYS A 27 -8.32 -1.19 -6.36
CA LYS A 27 -7.35 -1.75 -5.42
C LYS A 27 -6.03 -0.97 -5.45
N GLY A 28 -5.57 -0.53 -4.28
CA GLY A 28 -4.26 0.11 -4.17
C GLY A 28 -3.92 0.54 -2.75
N GLY A 29 -2.68 0.98 -2.55
CA GLY A 29 -2.16 1.34 -1.23
C GLY A 29 -2.63 2.70 -0.74
N LEU A 30 -2.76 2.84 0.59
CA LEU A 30 -2.91 4.12 1.29
C LEU A 30 -1.52 4.70 1.54
N ARG A 31 -1.16 5.77 0.81
CA ARG A 31 0.09 6.51 1.02
C ARG A 31 -0.12 7.64 2.02
N ILE A 32 0.75 7.75 3.02
CA ILE A 32 0.74 8.85 3.98
C ILE A 32 2.10 9.53 3.89
N TRP A 33 2.15 10.69 3.21
CA TRP A 33 3.41 11.38 2.96
C TRP A 33 3.20 12.88 2.74
N PRO A 34 4.15 13.76 3.15
CA PRO A 34 3.97 15.21 3.06
C PRO A 34 3.75 15.76 1.65
N THR A 35 4.25 15.07 0.64
CA THR A 35 4.19 15.51 -0.76
C THR A 35 3.10 14.83 -1.58
N VAL A 36 2.14 14.17 -0.95
CA VAL A 36 0.99 13.57 -1.65
C VAL A 36 0.15 14.65 -2.32
N THR A 37 -0.14 14.46 -3.62
CA THR A 37 -1.06 15.29 -4.41
C THR A 37 -2.11 14.42 -5.09
N LEU A 38 -3.18 15.05 -5.56
CA LEU A 38 -4.22 14.35 -6.34
C LEU A 38 -3.65 13.78 -7.64
N GLU A 39 -2.81 14.55 -8.35
CA GLU A 39 -2.18 14.15 -9.61
C GLU A 39 -1.32 12.90 -9.41
N HIS A 40 -0.43 12.92 -8.44
CA HIS A 40 0.41 11.76 -8.11
C HIS A 40 -0.43 10.54 -7.66
N THR A 41 -1.55 10.78 -6.94
CA THR A 41 -2.47 9.69 -6.55
C THR A 41 -3.16 9.09 -7.76
N ARG A 42 -3.50 9.88 -8.79
CA ARG A 42 -4.06 9.40 -10.07
C ARG A 42 -3.07 8.54 -10.85
N GLU A 43 -1.84 9.01 -11.01
CA GLU A 43 -0.75 8.25 -11.68
C GLU A 43 -0.54 6.89 -11.01
N LEU A 44 -0.51 6.86 -9.68
CA LEU A 44 -0.36 5.62 -8.94
C LEU A 44 -1.59 4.70 -9.03
N ALA A 45 -2.80 5.26 -9.13
CA ALA A 45 -4.02 4.48 -9.33
C ALA A 45 -4.03 3.82 -10.73
N GLU A 46 -3.55 4.53 -11.76
CA GLU A 46 -3.36 4.01 -13.10
C GLU A 46 -2.35 2.87 -13.11
N LEU A 47 -1.18 3.04 -12.50
CA LEU A 47 -0.19 1.98 -12.35
C LEU A 47 -0.76 0.74 -11.66
N MET A 48 -1.65 0.92 -10.67
CA MET A 48 -2.32 -0.20 -10.01
C MET A 48 -3.27 -0.94 -10.95
N THR A 49 -3.93 -0.27 -11.91
CA THR A 49 -4.74 -0.94 -12.94
C THR A 49 -3.89 -1.91 -13.75
N TYR A 50 -2.75 -1.45 -14.26
CA TYR A 50 -1.85 -2.30 -15.06
C TYR A 50 -1.22 -3.41 -14.23
N LYS A 51 -0.78 -3.09 -13.02
CA LYS A 51 -0.18 -4.06 -12.10
C LYS A 51 -1.13 -5.20 -11.76
N ASN A 52 -2.38 -4.90 -11.43
CA ASN A 52 -3.38 -5.93 -11.12
C ASN A 52 -3.75 -6.75 -12.36
N ALA A 53 -3.84 -6.13 -13.53
CA ALA A 53 -4.11 -6.81 -14.79
C ALA A 53 -2.97 -7.75 -15.19
N LEU A 54 -1.71 -7.31 -15.04
CA LEU A 54 -0.51 -8.08 -15.39
C LEU A 54 -0.44 -9.42 -14.64
N VAL A 55 -0.79 -9.44 -13.36
CA VAL A 55 -0.77 -10.65 -12.54
C VAL A 55 -2.12 -11.39 -12.50
N GLY A 56 -3.10 -10.95 -13.29
CA GLY A 56 -4.37 -11.63 -13.46
C GLY A 56 -5.33 -11.61 -12.25
N VAL A 57 -5.09 -10.77 -11.24
CA VAL A 57 -6.00 -10.68 -10.08
C VAL A 57 -7.28 -9.94 -10.45
N PRO A 58 -8.46 -10.31 -9.85
CA PRO A 58 -9.75 -9.74 -10.17
C PRO A 58 -9.99 -8.38 -9.48
N PHE A 59 -9.06 -7.45 -9.68
CA PHE A 59 -9.13 -6.09 -9.15
C PHE A 59 -8.89 -5.06 -10.24
N GLY A 60 -9.56 -3.94 -10.10
CA GLY A 60 -9.25 -2.72 -10.82
C GLY A 60 -8.08 -1.97 -10.19
N GLY A 61 -7.84 -0.74 -10.64
CA GLY A 61 -6.81 0.14 -10.12
C GLY A 61 -7.39 1.25 -9.27
N GLY A 62 -6.86 1.40 -8.08
CA GLY A 62 -7.17 2.50 -7.19
C GLY A 62 -5.97 2.91 -6.36
N LYS A 63 -6.06 4.07 -5.76
CA LYS A 63 -5.05 4.61 -4.85
C LYS A 63 -5.68 5.58 -3.89
N SER A 64 -5.15 5.63 -2.69
CA SER A 64 -5.47 6.72 -1.77
C SER A 64 -4.20 7.33 -1.17
N GLY A 65 -4.33 8.57 -0.71
CA GLY A 65 -3.24 9.28 -0.10
C GLY A 65 -3.73 10.27 0.93
N ILE A 66 -2.94 10.46 1.99
CA ILE A 66 -3.11 11.52 2.98
C ILE A 66 -1.85 12.39 2.94
N ARG A 67 -2.02 13.67 2.69
CA ARG A 67 -0.92 14.64 2.71
C ARG A 67 -0.57 15.01 4.14
N LEU A 68 0.29 14.22 4.77
CA LEU A 68 0.70 14.37 6.15
C LEU A 68 2.08 13.75 6.37
N ASP A 69 2.86 14.30 7.29
CA ASP A 69 4.08 13.67 7.76
C ASP A 69 3.74 12.65 8.87
N PRO A 70 3.81 11.33 8.61
CA PRO A 70 3.41 10.33 9.59
C PRO A 70 4.35 10.27 10.81
N SER A 71 5.58 10.77 10.70
CA SER A 71 6.55 10.78 11.81
C SER A 71 6.13 11.72 12.94
N ARG A 72 5.33 12.73 12.64
CA ARG A 72 4.79 13.69 13.62
C ARG A 72 3.62 13.14 14.43
N PHE A 73 3.05 12.00 14.02
CA PHE A 73 1.84 11.42 14.60
C PHE A 73 2.04 9.93 14.90
N PRO A 74 2.93 9.53 15.82
CA PRO A 74 3.17 8.13 16.12
C PRO A 74 2.03 7.50 16.93
N GLY A 75 1.91 6.18 16.83
CA GLY A 75 1.03 5.37 17.69
C GLY A 75 -0.45 5.73 17.60
N ALA A 76 -1.07 6.01 18.74
CA ALA A 76 -2.51 6.31 18.87
C ALA A 76 -2.95 7.53 18.04
N ASN A 77 -2.06 8.49 17.85
CA ASN A 77 -2.32 9.70 17.07
C ASN A 77 -2.51 9.36 15.59
N LYS A 78 -1.65 8.51 15.04
CA LYS A 78 -1.80 8.04 13.67
C LYS A 78 -3.05 7.18 13.51
N ALA A 79 -3.35 6.33 14.49
CA ALA A 79 -4.57 5.53 14.49
C ALA A 79 -5.83 6.41 14.43
N ALA A 80 -5.89 7.53 15.17
CA ALA A 80 -7.00 8.47 15.09
C ALA A 80 -7.16 9.08 13.69
N ILE A 81 -6.06 9.46 13.03
CA ILE A 81 -6.07 9.95 11.65
C ILE A 81 -6.61 8.88 10.68
N ILE A 82 -6.20 7.63 10.85
CA ILE A 82 -6.71 6.53 10.03
C ILE A 82 -8.22 6.30 10.27
N LYS A 83 -8.71 6.41 11.50
CA LYS A 83 -10.13 6.30 11.80
C LYS A 83 -10.95 7.38 11.10
N GLU A 84 -10.52 8.62 11.15
CA GLU A 84 -11.19 9.72 10.44
C GLU A 84 -11.15 9.52 8.91
N TYR A 85 -10.03 9.05 8.38
CA TYR A 85 -9.97 8.66 6.96
C TYR A 85 -11.00 7.57 6.63
N VAL A 86 -11.15 6.53 7.47
CA VAL A 86 -12.16 5.47 7.29
C VAL A 86 -13.58 6.04 7.32
N HIS A 87 -13.88 6.94 8.27
CA HIS A 87 -15.19 7.58 8.34
C HIS A 87 -15.52 8.36 7.06
N MET A 88 -14.55 9.12 6.52
CA MET A 88 -14.74 9.90 5.30
C MET A 88 -15.00 9.05 4.05
N ILE A 89 -14.43 7.85 3.96
CA ILE A 89 -14.56 6.96 2.80
C ILE A 89 -15.36 5.68 3.14
N SER A 90 -16.20 5.75 4.17
CA SER A 90 -16.93 4.58 4.65
C SER A 90 -17.82 3.94 3.59
N GLY A 91 -18.41 4.75 2.71
CA GLY A 91 -19.21 4.25 1.58
C GLY A 91 -18.42 3.36 0.63
N GLU A 92 -17.22 3.77 0.25
CA GLU A 92 -16.32 3.02 -0.63
C GLU A 92 -15.83 1.73 0.01
N LEU A 93 -15.55 1.76 1.32
CA LEU A 93 -15.07 0.58 2.04
C LEU A 93 -16.18 -0.44 2.28
N HIS A 94 -17.37 0.00 2.70
CA HIS A 94 -18.50 -0.88 2.97
C HIS A 94 -19.10 -1.48 1.68
N SER A 95 -19.13 -0.73 0.60
CA SER A 95 -19.58 -1.24 -0.71
C SER A 95 -18.55 -2.14 -1.39
N GLY A 96 -17.31 -2.17 -0.91
CA GLY A 96 -16.19 -2.85 -1.58
C GLY A 96 -15.72 -2.15 -2.86
N ALA A 97 -16.16 -0.91 -3.12
CA ALA A 97 -15.73 -0.15 -4.31
C ALA A 97 -14.23 0.16 -4.29
N TYR A 98 -13.67 0.34 -3.10
CA TYR A 98 -12.24 0.54 -2.89
C TYR A 98 -11.68 -0.38 -1.80
N VAL A 99 -10.52 -1.00 -2.08
CA VAL A 99 -9.82 -1.90 -1.15
C VAL A 99 -8.39 -1.39 -0.93
N PRO A 100 -8.11 -0.68 0.18
CA PRO A 100 -6.78 -0.20 0.52
C PRO A 100 -5.81 -1.32 0.91
N ALA A 101 -4.52 -0.96 0.93
CA ALA A 101 -3.41 -1.81 1.38
C ALA A 101 -2.29 -0.93 1.96
N PRO A 102 -1.26 -1.49 2.62
CA PRO A 102 -0.09 -0.73 3.04
C PRO A 102 0.67 -0.12 1.84
N ASP A 103 1.16 1.09 2.03
CA ASP A 103 2.06 1.81 1.11
C ASP A 103 3.05 2.68 1.92
N LEU A 104 3.78 3.56 1.24
CA LEU A 104 4.71 4.48 1.90
C LEU A 104 4.00 5.27 3.01
N GLY A 105 4.58 5.26 4.20
CA GLY A 105 4.05 5.93 5.38
C GLY A 105 2.89 5.21 6.08
N SER A 106 2.32 4.16 5.50
CA SER A 106 1.34 3.29 6.17
C SER A 106 1.90 1.88 6.42
N THR A 107 1.31 1.18 7.37
CA THR A 107 1.81 -0.09 7.89
C THR A 107 0.70 -1.14 7.96
N PRO A 108 1.02 -2.43 8.13
CA PRO A 108 0.03 -3.45 8.43
C PRO A 108 -0.84 -3.14 9.65
N SER A 109 -0.29 -2.47 10.67
CA SER A 109 -1.05 -2.05 11.86
C SER A 109 -2.10 -1.00 11.52
N ASP A 110 -1.84 -0.10 10.58
CA ASP A 110 -2.83 0.87 10.09
C ASP A 110 -3.98 0.15 9.36
N MET A 111 -3.68 -0.92 8.63
CA MET A 111 -4.70 -1.77 8.00
C MET A 111 -5.55 -2.51 9.03
N ALA A 112 -4.98 -2.87 10.18
CA ALA A 112 -5.75 -3.42 11.28
C ALA A 112 -6.72 -2.39 11.89
N VAL A 113 -6.36 -1.11 11.92
CA VAL A 113 -7.27 -0.02 12.32
C VAL A 113 -8.43 0.10 11.33
N ILE A 114 -8.17 0.09 10.01
CA ILE A 114 -9.22 0.12 8.99
C ILE A 114 -10.19 -1.06 9.18
N TYR A 115 -9.66 -2.27 9.36
CA TYR A 115 -10.49 -3.44 9.64
C TYR A 115 -11.29 -3.31 10.92
N GLY A 116 -10.68 -2.77 11.99
CA GLY A 116 -11.36 -2.56 13.27
C GLY A 116 -12.53 -1.56 13.20
N GLU A 117 -12.47 -0.57 12.30
CA GLU A 117 -13.55 0.39 12.10
C GLU A 117 -14.64 -0.13 11.17
N THR A 118 -14.28 -0.91 10.15
CA THR A 118 -15.24 -1.43 9.18
C THR A 118 -15.92 -2.74 9.62
N HIS A 119 -15.23 -3.54 10.42
CA HIS A 119 -15.59 -4.92 10.78
C HIS A 119 -15.79 -5.85 9.56
N ILE A 120 -15.30 -5.46 8.39
CA ILE A 120 -15.38 -6.23 7.13
C ILE A 120 -13.99 -6.74 6.77
N PRO A 121 -13.73 -8.06 6.84
CA PRO A 121 -12.41 -8.63 6.55
C PRO A 121 -11.88 -8.27 5.16
N GLU A 122 -12.75 -8.17 4.17
CA GLU A 122 -12.43 -7.91 2.76
C GLU A 122 -12.20 -6.42 2.47
N SER A 123 -12.59 -5.52 3.38
CA SER A 123 -12.47 -4.07 3.16
C SER A 123 -11.04 -3.58 3.01
N VAL A 124 -10.05 -4.39 3.41
CA VAL A 124 -8.63 -4.01 3.41
C VAL A 124 -7.72 -5.24 3.31
N THR A 125 -6.61 -5.12 2.59
CA THR A 125 -5.58 -6.15 2.53
C THR A 125 -4.29 -5.71 3.23
N GLY A 126 -3.39 -6.68 3.48
CA GLY A 126 -2.11 -6.40 4.14
C GLY A 126 -2.20 -6.20 5.65
N LYS A 127 -3.30 -6.64 6.27
CA LYS A 127 -3.43 -6.76 7.73
C LYS A 127 -2.36 -7.67 8.33
N PRO A 128 -1.99 -7.50 9.60
CA PRO A 128 -1.17 -8.47 10.30
C PRO A 128 -1.84 -9.87 10.33
N PRO A 129 -1.07 -10.98 10.29
CA PRO A 129 -1.64 -12.33 10.37
C PRO A 129 -2.55 -12.55 11.58
N ARG A 130 -2.23 -11.97 12.73
CA ARG A 130 -3.03 -12.07 13.97
C ARG A 130 -4.45 -11.51 13.86
N VAL A 131 -4.75 -10.71 12.83
CA VAL A 131 -6.08 -10.15 12.57
C VAL A 131 -6.61 -10.56 11.18
N GLY A 132 -6.25 -11.75 10.72
CA GLY A 132 -6.75 -12.32 9.47
C GLY A 132 -5.99 -11.90 8.21
N GLY A 133 -4.77 -11.35 8.35
CA GLY A 133 -3.88 -11.11 7.21
C GLY A 133 -3.16 -12.37 6.75
N LEU A 134 -2.73 -12.40 5.49
CA LEU A 134 -1.93 -13.50 4.95
C LEU A 134 -0.46 -13.34 5.38
N PRO A 135 0.22 -14.44 5.81
CA PRO A 135 1.68 -14.44 5.96
C PRO A 135 2.37 -14.22 4.61
N GLY A 136 3.64 -13.80 4.63
CA GLY A 136 4.40 -13.57 3.41
C GLY A 136 4.27 -12.17 2.81
N ARG A 137 3.32 -11.34 3.25
CA ARG A 137 3.11 -9.99 2.70
C ARG A 137 4.33 -9.08 2.87
N ARG A 138 5.05 -9.22 3.98
CA ARG A 138 6.19 -8.35 4.29
C ARG A 138 7.36 -8.59 3.35
N GLU A 139 7.66 -9.85 3.07
CA GLU A 139 8.75 -10.32 2.23
C GLU A 139 8.41 -10.38 0.73
N ALA A 140 7.13 -10.47 0.36
CA ALA A 140 6.67 -10.76 -1.00
C ALA A 140 7.23 -9.80 -2.06
N THR A 141 7.35 -8.50 -1.77
CA THR A 141 7.87 -7.53 -2.74
C THR A 141 9.37 -7.77 -2.98
N GLY A 142 10.16 -7.97 -1.92
CA GLY A 142 11.59 -8.29 -2.03
C GLY A 142 11.83 -9.62 -2.75
N TYR A 143 11.02 -10.63 -2.45
CA TYR A 143 11.05 -11.91 -3.18
C TYR A 143 10.79 -11.73 -4.67
N GLY A 144 9.76 -10.98 -5.04
CA GLY A 144 9.45 -10.68 -6.44
C GLY A 144 10.59 -9.93 -7.16
N VAL A 145 11.23 -8.97 -6.49
CA VAL A 145 12.40 -8.26 -7.02
C VAL A 145 13.55 -9.24 -7.30
N ALA A 146 13.89 -10.11 -6.35
CA ALA A 146 14.96 -11.09 -6.52
C ALA A 146 14.65 -12.08 -7.67
N HIS A 147 13.39 -12.55 -7.75
CA HIS A 147 12.96 -13.45 -8.81
C HIS A 147 13.09 -12.82 -10.21
N VAL A 148 12.61 -11.59 -10.38
CA VAL A 148 12.73 -10.85 -11.64
C VAL A 148 14.20 -10.57 -11.97
N ALA A 149 15.03 -10.23 -10.97
CA ALA A 149 16.45 -10.02 -11.17
C ALA A 149 17.17 -11.29 -11.67
N ALA A 150 16.81 -12.46 -11.14
CA ALA A 150 17.35 -13.74 -11.61
C ALA A 150 17.02 -14.00 -13.09
N LEU A 151 15.73 -13.84 -13.46
CA LEU A 151 15.31 -13.99 -14.86
C LEU A 151 16.01 -12.97 -15.79
N ALA A 152 16.12 -11.71 -15.34
CA ALA A 152 16.82 -10.69 -16.12
C ALA A 152 18.31 -11.00 -16.31
N CYS A 153 18.99 -11.59 -15.31
CA CYS A 153 20.37 -12.04 -15.45
C CYS A 153 20.51 -13.12 -16.51
N GLU A 154 19.61 -14.10 -16.53
CA GLU A 154 19.63 -15.17 -17.52
C GLU A 154 19.33 -14.65 -18.92
N GLU A 155 18.26 -13.86 -19.09
CA GLU A 155 17.83 -13.39 -20.40
C GLU A 155 18.70 -12.28 -21.00
N LEU A 156 19.15 -11.32 -20.18
CA LEU A 156 19.86 -10.13 -20.67
C LEU A 156 21.36 -10.25 -20.55
N LEU A 157 21.89 -10.99 -19.57
CA LEU A 157 23.35 -11.14 -19.35
C LEU A 157 23.85 -12.51 -19.68
N GLY A 158 22.99 -13.46 -20.06
CA GLY A 158 23.35 -14.82 -20.44
C GLY A 158 24.06 -15.64 -19.36
N ARG A 159 23.82 -15.29 -18.08
CA ARG A 159 24.42 -15.93 -16.90
C ARG A 159 23.47 -16.00 -15.71
N PRO A 160 23.60 -17.02 -14.85
CA PRO A 160 22.76 -17.12 -13.66
C PRO A 160 23.10 -16.02 -12.65
N LEU A 161 22.14 -15.66 -11.79
CA LEU A 161 22.31 -14.65 -10.75
C LEU A 161 23.50 -14.94 -9.81
N SER A 162 23.81 -16.20 -9.53
CA SER A 162 24.95 -16.63 -8.71
C SER A 162 26.32 -16.21 -9.25
N GLN A 163 26.40 -15.82 -10.51
CA GLN A 163 27.61 -15.29 -11.17
C GLN A 163 27.56 -13.77 -11.35
N ALA A 164 26.54 -13.10 -10.81
CA ALA A 164 26.39 -11.66 -10.92
C ALA A 164 26.81 -10.96 -9.63
N THR A 165 27.25 -9.72 -9.76
CA THR A 165 27.40 -8.80 -8.62
C THR A 165 26.19 -7.90 -8.58
N VAL A 166 25.54 -7.79 -7.44
CA VAL A 166 24.33 -6.99 -7.24
C VAL A 166 24.59 -5.85 -6.28
N ALA A 167 24.15 -4.65 -6.64
CA ALA A 167 24.13 -3.49 -5.76
C ALA A 167 22.67 -3.10 -5.46
N VAL A 168 22.33 -2.92 -4.19
CA VAL A 168 20.98 -2.54 -3.77
C VAL A 168 21.03 -1.14 -3.18
N GLN A 169 20.31 -0.21 -3.81
CA GLN A 169 20.14 1.13 -3.27
C GLN A 169 18.89 1.19 -2.39
N GLY A 170 19.07 1.57 -1.11
CA GLY A 170 18.02 1.59 -0.10
C GLY A 170 17.88 0.26 0.65
N PHE A 171 17.73 0.35 1.97
CA PHE A 171 17.64 -0.82 2.84
C PHE A 171 16.41 -0.76 3.76
N GLY A 172 15.27 -0.38 3.17
CA GLY A 172 13.94 -0.48 3.79
C GLY A 172 13.34 -1.87 3.61
N ASN A 173 12.03 -2.00 3.82
CA ASN A 173 11.34 -3.30 3.74
C ASN A 173 11.63 -4.07 2.44
N VAL A 174 11.59 -3.40 1.28
CA VAL A 174 11.83 -4.07 -0.01
C VAL A 174 13.30 -4.43 -0.17
N GLY A 175 14.22 -3.49 0.08
CA GLY A 175 15.66 -3.71 -0.09
C GLY A 175 16.21 -4.79 0.86
N GLU A 176 15.78 -4.80 2.12
CA GLU A 176 16.15 -5.84 3.09
C GLU A 176 15.78 -7.23 2.58
N TRP A 177 14.51 -7.42 2.18
CA TRP A 177 14.05 -8.72 1.70
C TRP A 177 14.61 -9.09 0.32
N ALA A 178 14.80 -8.12 -0.58
CA ALA A 178 15.49 -8.37 -1.83
C ALA A 178 16.89 -8.91 -1.59
N CYS A 179 17.69 -8.27 -0.72
CA CYS A 179 19.03 -8.75 -0.37
C CYS A 179 19.05 -10.16 0.25
N ARG A 180 17.99 -10.55 0.96
CA ARG A 180 17.91 -11.89 1.57
C ARG A 180 17.61 -12.99 0.55
N PHE A 181 16.96 -12.65 -0.54
CA PHE A 181 16.55 -13.59 -1.59
C PHE A 181 17.49 -13.61 -2.80
N LEU A 182 18.34 -12.58 -2.97
CA LEU A 182 19.40 -12.51 -3.95
C LEU A 182 20.60 -13.37 -3.55
#